data_0b2ee66ed4e496067e9fca252f4eb115
#
_entry.id   0b2ee66ed4e496067e9fca252f4eb115
#
_cell.length_a   1.000
_cell.length_b   1.000
_cell.length_c   1.000
_cell.angle_alpha   90.00
_cell.angle_beta   90.00
_cell.angle_gamma   90.00
#
_symmetry.space_group_name_H-M   'P 1'
#
loop_
_entity.id
_entity.type
_entity.pdbx_description
1 polymer ?
#
loop_
_entity_poly.entity_id
_entity_poly.type
_entity_poly.pdbx_seq_one_letter_code
_entity_poly.pdbx_strand_id
1 'polypeptide(L)'
;MRQGKVVWSYDDPAGKGEVSDAVMLSNGNVLFAHQFGVTEITPDKKVVWNYDTPTGHEVHTAMPIGRDRVLYIQNGDPAVLRVVNIVTNATEHEITLQTKYPDSAHGQFRHARLTDRGTLMVAHMDSNKVVEYDYDGKELWSFPADVPWGVTPLPNGNVLITDREGVREVTRRGDIPWSFRPSDTPAYPFTSLQQAWRLPSGNTVINNWINEWTKTPENEPGSVQAIEVTPAKQVVWVLQAWNPPASLGPATTLQFLAGPAAEDVHFGPVY
;
A
#
# COMPACT_ATOMS: atom_id res chain seq x y z
N MET A 1 13.39 -0.60 10.37
CA MET A 1 13.92 -0.36 11.73
C MET A 1 14.28 -1.69 12.39
N ARG A 2 15.26 -1.72 13.28
CA ARG A 2 15.61 -2.92 14.07
C ARG A 2 15.78 -2.48 15.54
N GLN A 3 15.04 -3.11 16.45
CA GLN A 3 15.06 -2.75 17.88
C GLN A 3 14.86 -1.25 18.15
N GLY A 4 13.89 -0.63 17.45
CA GLY A 4 13.60 0.80 17.58
C GLY A 4 14.60 1.75 16.92
N LYS A 5 15.66 1.24 16.26
CA LYS A 5 16.67 2.08 15.58
C LYS A 5 16.46 2.07 14.08
N VAL A 6 16.60 3.22 13.43
CA VAL A 6 16.74 3.32 11.98
C VAL A 6 18.11 2.75 11.61
N VAL A 7 18.13 1.67 10.82
CA VAL A 7 19.37 1.01 10.39
C VAL A 7 19.74 1.34 8.94
N TRP A 8 18.79 1.81 8.17
CA TRP A 8 18.95 2.27 6.80
C TRP A 8 17.83 3.24 6.48
N SER A 9 18.11 4.27 5.69
CA SER A 9 17.15 5.23 5.18
C SER A 9 17.52 5.63 3.74
N TYR A 10 16.53 6.04 2.98
CA TYR A 10 16.70 6.65 1.67
C TYR A 10 15.76 7.85 1.59
N ASP A 11 16.30 8.97 1.17
CA ASP A 11 15.55 10.19 0.89
C ASP A 11 15.43 10.30 -0.62
N ASP A 12 14.19 10.19 -1.13
CA ASP A 12 13.95 10.32 -2.56
C ASP A 12 14.27 11.76 -3.01
N PRO A 13 14.93 11.95 -4.16
CA PRO A 13 15.30 13.28 -4.63
C PRO A 13 14.11 14.23 -4.74
N ALA A 14 14.33 15.49 -4.45
CA ALA A 14 13.31 16.52 -4.51
C ALA A 14 12.57 16.51 -5.87
N GLY A 15 11.24 16.69 -5.82
CA GLY A 15 10.39 16.73 -7.00
C GLY A 15 9.75 15.39 -7.40
N LYS A 16 10.01 14.31 -6.66
CA LYS A 16 9.38 13.01 -6.91
C LYS A 16 8.01 12.85 -6.21
N GLY A 17 7.61 13.80 -5.38
CA GLY A 17 6.35 13.80 -4.66
C GLY A 17 6.34 12.84 -3.46
N GLU A 18 5.17 12.37 -3.06
CA GLU A 18 5.03 11.45 -1.94
C GLU A 18 5.47 10.02 -2.30
N VAL A 19 6.09 9.32 -1.36
CA VAL A 19 6.32 7.87 -1.46
C VAL A 19 5.08 7.18 -0.89
N SER A 20 4.33 6.50 -1.75
CA SER A 20 3.04 5.90 -1.39
C SER A 20 3.14 4.41 -1.06
N ASP A 21 4.05 3.69 -1.68
CA ASP A 21 4.24 2.25 -1.48
C ASP A 21 5.72 1.89 -1.55
N ALA A 22 6.18 0.95 -0.71
CA ALA A 22 7.56 0.51 -0.71
C ALA A 22 7.69 -0.91 -0.18
N VAL A 23 8.60 -1.68 -0.79
CA VAL A 23 8.88 -3.06 -0.39
C VAL A 23 10.35 -3.37 -0.56
N MET A 24 10.93 -4.07 0.42
CA MET A 24 12.27 -4.63 0.35
C MET A 24 12.20 -6.02 -0.25
N LEU A 25 13.03 -6.28 -1.25
CA LEU A 25 13.19 -7.57 -1.92
C LEU A 25 14.17 -8.47 -1.15
N SER A 26 14.17 -9.76 -1.45
CA SER A 26 15.06 -10.74 -0.76
C SER A 26 16.56 -10.49 -1.00
N ASN A 27 16.91 -9.81 -2.11
CA ASN A 27 18.30 -9.39 -2.39
C ASN A 27 18.70 -8.11 -1.64
N GLY A 28 17.78 -7.50 -0.87
CA GLY A 28 17.98 -6.25 -0.14
C GLY A 28 17.69 -4.99 -0.95
N ASN A 29 17.35 -5.09 -2.24
CA ASN A 29 16.88 -3.94 -2.99
C ASN A 29 15.54 -3.44 -2.44
N VAL A 30 15.23 -2.18 -2.67
CA VAL A 30 13.95 -1.58 -2.31
C VAL A 30 13.27 -1.09 -3.57
N LEU A 31 12.07 -1.63 -3.84
CA LEU A 31 11.14 -1.15 -4.84
C LEU A 31 10.16 -0.20 -4.16
N PHE A 32 9.94 0.99 -4.72
CA PHE A 32 8.98 1.94 -4.18
C PHE A 32 8.25 2.71 -5.28
N ALA A 33 6.99 3.04 -5.00
CA ALA A 33 6.18 3.95 -5.80
C ALA A 33 6.26 5.35 -5.18
N HIS A 34 6.67 6.31 -5.95
CA HIS A 34 6.55 7.73 -5.65
C HIS A 34 5.51 8.35 -6.58
N GLN A 35 4.97 9.52 -6.23
CA GLN A 35 3.86 10.14 -6.96
C GLN A 35 4.07 10.14 -8.49
N PHE A 36 5.29 10.39 -8.95
CA PHE A 36 5.58 10.52 -10.37
C PHE A 36 6.34 9.33 -10.97
N GLY A 37 6.26 8.16 -10.36
CA GLY A 37 6.86 6.96 -10.93
C GLY A 37 7.11 5.82 -9.96
N VAL A 38 7.98 4.91 -10.41
CA VAL A 38 8.41 3.73 -9.65
C VAL A 38 9.92 3.58 -9.77
N THR A 39 10.59 3.32 -8.67
CA THR A 39 12.05 3.17 -8.64
C THR A 39 12.45 1.93 -7.85
N GLU A 40 13.42 1.18 -8.35
CA GLU A 40 14.14 0.15 -7.58
C GLU A 40 15.57 0.62 -7.32
N ILE A 41 15.99 0.53 -6.05
CA ILE A 41 17.34 0.89 -5.61
C ILE A 41 18.01 -0.27 -4.87
N THR A 42 19.35 -0.31 -4.94
CA THR A 42 20.17 -1.25 -4.17
C THR A 42 20.32 -0.80 -2.70
N PRO A 43 20.84 -1.68 -1.79
CA PRO A 43 21.16 -1.28 -0.42
C PRO A 43 22.15 -0.12 -0.33
N ASP A 44 23.05 0.05 -1.31
CA ASP A 44 23.98 1.18 -1.43
C ASP A 44 23.39 2.38 -2.18
N LYS A 45 22.04 2.41 -2.33
CA LYS A 45 21.25 3.53 -2.85
C LYS A 45 21.46 3.87 -4.32
N LYS A 46 21.91 2.92 -5.13
CA LYS A 46 22.03 3.09 -6.58
C LYS A 46 20.73 2.67 -7.25
N VAL A 47 20.24 3.48 -8.17
CA VAL A 47 19.08 3.15 -9.00
C VAL A 47 19.43 1.98 -9.92
N VAL A 48 18.63 0.92 -9.86
CA VAL A 48 18.72 -0.27 -10.72
C VAL A 48 17.75 -0.14 -11.88
N TRP A 49 16.55 0.36 -11.56
CA TRP A 49 15.49 0.58 -12.54
C TRP A 49 14.63 1.78 -12.10
N ASN A 50 14.12 2.52 -13.09
CA ASN A 50 13.24 3.66 -12.85
C ASN A 50 12.21 3.78 -13.98
N TYR A 51 11.00 4.13 -13.58
CA TYR A 51 9.93 4.55 -14.46
C TYR A 51 9.44 5.92 -14.01
N ASP A 52 9.44 6.91 -14.89
CA ASP A 52 8.83 8.22 -14.64
C ASP A 52 7.50 8.31 -15.42
N THR A 53 6.44 8.79 -14.75
CA THR A 53 5.12 8.97 -15.38
C THR A 53 5.13 10.10 -16.39
N PRO A 54 4.28 10.05 -17.43
CA PRO A 54 3.96 11.23 -18.23
C PRO A 54 3.34 12.34 -17.37
N THR A 55 3.46 13.59 -17.83
CA THR A 55 2.84 14.73 -17.15
C THR A 55 1.33 14.50 -16.96
N GLY A 56 0.83 14.79 -15.78
CA GLY A 56 -0.58 14.61 -15.42
C GLY A 56 -0.94 13.19 -14.97
N HIS A 57 0.05 12.29 -14.89
CA HIS A 57 -0.14 10.93 -14.39
C HIS A 57 0.60 10.73 -13.07
N GLU A 58 0.10 9.79 -12.25
CA GLU A 58 0.66 9.47 -10.94
C GLU A 58 0.72 7.95 -10.71
N VAL A 59 1.59 7.51 -9.80
CA VAL A 59 1.65 6.12 -9.32
C VAL A 59 1.60 6.11 -7.80
N HIS A 60 0.73 5.27 -7.23
CA HIS A 60 0.59 5.14 -5.77
C HIS A 60 0.77 3.70 -5.27
N THR A 61 1.03 2.75 -6.16
CA THR A 61 1.25 1.36 -5.80
C THR A 61 2.19 0.69 -6.78
N ALA A 62 3.12 -0.11 -6.26
CA ALA A 62 3.99 -0.95 -7.05
C ALA A 62 4.28 -2.25 -6.29
N MET A 63 4.33 -3.37 -7.02
CA MET A 63 4.62 -4.69 -6.48
C MET A 63 5.64 -5.41 -7.37
N PRO A 64 6.61 -6.12 -6.77
CA PRO A 64 7.46 -7.04 -7.53
C PRO A 64 6.67 -8.29 -7.93
N ILE A 65 6.99 -8.88 -9.08
CA ILE A 65 6.56 -10.21 -9.50
C ILE A 65 7.84 -10.97 -9.91
N GLY A 66 8.29 -11.90 -9.07
CA GLY A 66 9.65 -12.41 -9.20
C GLY A 66 10.66 -11.27 -9.02
N ARG A 67 11.85 -11.42 -9.61
CA ARG A 67 12.94 -10.43 -9.50
C ARG A 67 13.11 -9.55 -10.73
N ASP A 68 12.39 -9.84 -11.77
CA ASP A 68 12.55 -9.23 -13.09
C ASP A 68 11.31 -8.50 -13.58
N ARG A 69 10.23 -8.49 -12.81
CA ARG A 69 8.98 -7.82 -13.17
C ARG A 69 8.46 -6.93 -12.06
N VAL A 70 7.85 -5.84 -12.44
CA VAL A 70 7.13 -4.92 -11.56
C VAL A 70 5.72 -4.71 -12.11
N LEU A 71 4.72 -4.87 -11.23
CA LEU A 71 3.36 -4.46 -11.45
C LEU A 71 3.15 -3.09 -10.81
N TYR A 72 2.55 -2.15 -11.53
CA TYR A 72 2.11 -0.86 -10.99
C TYR A 72 0.84 -0.38 -11.67
N ILE A 73 0.14 0.55 -11.03
CA ILE A 73 -0.99 1.26 -11.61
C ILE A 73 -0.57 2.71 -11.86
N GLN A 74 -0.59 3.12 -13.13
CA GLN A 74 -0.47 4.51 -13.53
C GLN A 74 -1.87 5.12 -13.53
N ASN A 75 -2.13 6.04 -12.62
CA ASN A 75 -3.31 6.87 -12.60
C ASN A 75 -3.24 7.93 -13.69
N GLY A 76 -4.38 8.36 -14.20
CA GLY A 76 -4.49 9.38 -15.25
C GLY A 76 -5.63 9.05 -16.21
N ASP A 77 -5.55 9.60 -17.42
CA ASP A 77 -6.48 9.33 -18.51
C ASP A 77 -5.72 8.87 -19.77
N PRO A 78 -5.79 7.58 -20.13
CA PRO A 78 -6.39 6.47 -19.37
C PRO A 78 -5.57 6.05 -18.15
N ALA A 79 -6.24 5.54 -17.11
CA ALA A 79 -5.54 4.82 -16.06
C ALA A 79 -5.22 3.40 -16.54
N VAL A 80 -3.98 2.95 -16.29
CA VAL A 80 -3.51 1.65 -16.78
C VAL A 80 -2.74 0.89 -15.68
N LEU A 81 -3.04 -0.40 -15.57
CA LEU A 81 -2.21 -1.35 -14.85
C LEU A 81 -1.18 -1.89 -15.83
N ARG A 82 0.08 -1.95 -15.41
CA ARG A 82 1.18 -2.54 -16.22
C ARG A 82 1.96 -3.56 -15.43
N VAL A 83 2.37 -4.61 -16.14
CA VAL A 83 3.47 -5.51 -15.74
C VAL A 83 4.62 -5.25 -16.68
N VAL A 84 5.74 -4.78 -16.15
CA VAL A 84 6.93 -4.43 -16.90
C VAL A 84 8.07 -5.33 -16.48
N ASN A 85 8.77 -5.88 -17.46
CA ASN A 85 10.05 -6.57 -17.24
C ASN A 85 11.14 -5.51 -17.09
N ILE A 86 11.71 -5.40 -15.90
CA ILE A 86 12.69 -4.35 -15.56
C ILE A 86 14.08 -4.57 -16.18
N VAL A 87 14.37 -5.78 -16.67
CA VAL A 87 15.63 -6.09 -17.35
C VAL A 87 15.59 -5.64 -18.80
N THR A 88 14.45 -5.85 -19.47
CA THR A 88 14.27 -5.54 -20.90
C THR A 88 13.54 -4.23 -21.16
N ASN A 89 12.93 -3.62 -20.13
CA ASN A 89 11.99 -2.50 -20.18
C ASN A 89 10.75 -2.77 -21.05
N ALA A 90 10.41 -4.05 -21.28
CA ALA A 90 9.24 -4.42 -22.05
C ALA A 90 7.99 -4.44 -21.16
N THR A 91 6.91 -3.80 -21.60
CA THR A 91 5.58 -4.03 -21.03
C THR A 91 5.09 -5.39 -21.49
N GLU A 92 4.97 -6.33 -20.55
CA GLU A 92 4.53 -7.71 -20.83
C GLU A 92 3.02 -7.86 -20.71
N HIS A 93 2.38 -7.01 -19.92
CA HIS A 93 0.93 -7.01 -19.74
C HIS A 93 0.41 -5.61 -19.44
N GLU A 94 -0.77 -5.27 -19.98
CA GLU A 94 -1.41 -3.98 -19.77
C GLU A 94 -2.93 -4.15 -19.72
N ILE A 95 -3.57 -3.50 -18.74
CA ILE A 95 -5.01 -3.45 -18.59
C ILE A 95 -5.44 -1.99 -18.39
N THR A 96 -6.39 -1.51 -19.18
CA THR A 96 -7.03 -0.23 -18.94
C THR A 96 -8.05 -0.37 -17.81
N LEU A 97 -7.90 0.47 -16.79
CA LEU A 97 -8.81 0.51 -15.64
C LEU A 97 -9.85 1.62 -15.80
N GLN A 98 -11.08 1.32 -15.43
CA GLN A 98 -12.16 2.31 -15.47
C GLN A 98 -12.05 3.27 -14.29
N THR A 99 -12.09 4.55 -14.56
CA THR A 99 -12.08 5.64 -13.56
C THR A 99 -13.40 6.39 -13.58
N LYS A 100 -13.79 6.93 -12.44
CA LYS A 100 -14.96 7.82 -12.33
C LYS A 100 -14.60 9.26 -12.67
N TYR A 101 -13.38 9.67 -12.33
CA TYR A 101 -12.89 11.03 -12.52
C TYR A 101 -11.55 10.99 -13.28
N PRO A 102 -11.56 10.90 -14.62
CA PRO A 102 -10.35 10.76 -15.43
C PRO A 102 -9.38 11.94 -15.25
N ASP A 103 -9.88 13.16 -15.06
CA ASP A 103 -9.05 14.36 -14.86
C ASP A 103 -8.43 14.48 -13.46
N SER A 104 -8.69 13.54 -12.56
CA SER A 104 -8.24 13.57 -11.16
C SER A 104 -7.31 12.41 -10.85
N ALA A 105 -6.13 12.36 -11.46
CA ALA A 105 -5.16 11.27 -11.31
C ALA A 105 -4.88 10.92 -9.84
N HIS A 106 -4.69 11.92 -8.99
CA HIS A 106 -4.37 11.73 -7.57
C HIS A 106 -5.43 10.94 -6.81
N GLY A 107 -6.69 11.07 -7.18
CA GLY A 107 -7.83 10.44 -6.48
C GLY A 107 -8.29 9.10 -7.05
N GLN A 108 -7.64 8.50 -8.04
CA GLN A 108 -8.18 7.33 -8.74
C GLN A 108 -7.93 6.02 -7.99
N PHE A 109 -6.70 5.53 -7.99
CA PHE A 109 -6.34 4.25 -7.40
C PHE A 109 -5.27 4.47 -6.32
N ARG A 110 -5.36 3.67 -5.28
CA ARG A 110 -4.36 3.61 -4.21
C ARG A 110 -3.71 2.23 -4.17
N HIS A 111 -3.57 1.60 -3.02
CA HIS A 111 -2.86 0.33 -2.96
C HIS A 111 -3.55 -0.79 -3.77
N ALA A 112 -2.74 -1.58 -4.44
CA ALA A 112 -3.13 -2.84 -5.06
C ALA A 112 -2.28 -3.98 -4.50
N ARG A 113 -2.86 -5.19 -4.37
CA ARG A 113 -2.16 -6.36 -3.83
C ARG A 113 -2.57 -7.62 -4.58
N LEU A 114 -1.58 -8.42 -4.96
CA LEU A 114 -1.80 -9.74 -5.53
C LEU A 114 -2.32 -10.70 -4.46
N THR A 115 -3.20 -11.60 -4.87
CA THR A 115 -3.68 -12.71 -4.05
C THR A 115 -2.89 -13.98 -4.34
N ASP A 116 -2.97 -14.97 -3.46
CA ASP A 116 -2.36 -16.29 -3.66
C ASP A 116 -2.92 -17.04 -4.90
N ARG A 117 -4.01 -16.53 -5.47
CA ARG A 117 -4.64 -17.09 -6.68
C ARG A 117 -4.18 -16.42 -7.97
N GLY A 118 -3.25 -15.48 -7.89
CA GLY A 118 -2.79 -14.71 -9.04
C GLY A 118 -3.81 -13.69 -9.55
N THR A 119 -4.76 -13.27 -8.71
CA THR A 119 -5.68 -12.17 -8.98
C THR A 119 -5.19 -10.90 -8.30
N LEU A 120 -5.71 -9.74 -8.68
CA LEU A 120 -5.30 -8.46 -8.14
C LEU A 120 -6.46 -7.76 -7.43
N MET A 121 -6.28 -7.45 -6.14
CA MET A 121 -7.15 -6.56 -5.38
C MET A 121 -6.70 -5.12 -5.55
N VAL A 122 -7.62 -4.21 -5.84
CA VAL A 122 -7.34 -2.78 -6.08
C VAL A 122 -8.28 -1.91 -5.27
N ALA A 123 -7.74 -0.92 -4.57
CA ALA A 123 -8.49 0.14 -3.92
C ALA A 123 -8.83 1.25 -4.92
N HIS A 124 -10.10 1.31 -5.34
CA HIS A 124 -10.64 2.35 -6.21
C HIS A 124 -11.15 3.53 -5.37
N MET A 125 -10.29 4.48 -5.11
CA MET A 125 -10.60 5.63 -4.27
C MET A 125 -11.70 6.51 -4.88
N ASP A 126 -11.65 6.77 -6.18
CA ASP A 126 -12.60 7.61 -6.92
C ASP A 126 -14.00 6.99 -7.02
N SER A 127 -14.07 5.67 -7.03
CA SER A 127 -15.32 4.91 -7.24
C SER A 127 -15.90 4.35 -5.95
N ASN A 128 -15.25 4.62 -4.80
CA ASN A 128 -15.68 4.17 -3.47
C ASN A 128 -15.89 2.66 -3.39
N LYS A 129 -14.95 1.87 -3.91
CA LYS A 129 -15.00 0.41 -3.86
C LYS A 129 -13.60 -0.22 -3.86
N VAL A 130 -13.52 -1.44 -3.38
CA VAL A 130 -12.41 -2.36 -3.63
C VAL A 130 -12.85 -3.35 -4.68
N VAL A 131 -11.97 -3.67 -5.63
CA VAL A 131 -12.28 -4.60 -6.73
C VAL A 131 -11.19 -5.68 -6.81
N GLU A 132 -11.58 -6.90 -7.10
CA GLU A 132 -10.67 -7.98 -7.50
C GLU A 132 -10.77 -8.21 -8.99
N TYR A 133 -9.64 -8.22 -9.67
CA TYR A 133 -9.50 -8.49 -11.10
C TYR A 133 -8.76 -9.80 -11.35
N ASP A 134 -9.18 -10.53 -12.39
CA ASP A 134 -8.34 -11.58 -12.96
C ASP A 134 -7.22 -11.00 -13.84
N TYR A 135 -6.42 -11.89 -14.42
CA TYR A 135 -5.30 -11.51 -15.29
C TYR A 135 -5.76 -10.71 -16.52
N ASP A 136 -6.94 -10.98 -17.06
CA ASP A 136 -7.49 -10.31 -18.25
C ASP A 136 -8.21 -8.99 -17.91
N GLY A 137 -8.23 -8.57 -16.65
CA GLY A 137 -8.87 -7.34 -16.19
C GLY A 137 -10.38 -7.46 -15.97
N LYS A 138 -10.92 -8.68 -15.90
CA LYS A 138 -12.31 -8.91 -15.58
C LYS A 138 -12.52 -8.77 -14.07
N GLU A 139 -13.53 -8.00 -13.67
CA GLU A 139 -13.98 -7.91 -12.27
C GLU A 139 -14.56 -9.27 -11.81
N LEU A 140 -13.95 -9.85 -10.77
CA LEU A 140 -14.38 -11.11 -10.15
C LEU A 140 -15.20 -10.87 -8.89
N TRP A 141 -14.92 -9.79 -8.18
CA TRP A 141 -15.55 -9.43 -6.93
C TRP A 141 -15.35 -7.94 -6.65
N SER A 142 -16.32 -7.33 -5.95
CA SER A 142 -16.16 -5.98 -5.43
C SER A 142 -16.91 -5.78 -4.12
N PHE A 143 -16.47 -4.77 -3.36
CA PHE A 143 -17.06 -4.38 -2.09
C PHE A 143 -17.04 -2.86 -1.94
N PRO A 144 -18.16 -2.22 -1.50
CA PRO A 144 -18.22 -0.78 -1.28
C PRO A 144 -17.34 -0.37 -0.09
N ALA A 145 -16.57 0.71 -0.28
CA ALA A 145 -15.67 1.26 0.71
C ALA A 145 -15.56 2.78 0.54
N ASP A 146 -15.63 3.55 1.62
CA ASP A 146 -15.60 5.03 1.53
C ASP A 146 -14.17 5.53 1.34
N VAL A 147 -13.85 5.95 0.12
CA VAL A 147 -12.50 6.46 -0.22
C VAL A 147 -11.40 5.48 0.25
N PRO A 148 -11.37 4.24 -0.28
CA PRO A 148 -10.42 3.24 0.17
C PRO A 148 -8.98 3.60 -0.24
N TRP A 149 -8.06 3.44 0.72
CA TRP A 149 -6.62 3.55 0.47
C TRP A 149 -5.93 2.19 0.45
N GLY A 150 -6.28 1.31 1.40
CA GLY A 150 -5.59 0.05 1.60
C GLY A 150 -6.44 -1.17 1.33
N VAL A 151 -5.80 -2.18 0.76
CA VAL A 151 -6.37 -3.51 0.57
C VAL A 151 -5.31 -4.55 0.86
N THR A 152 -5.64 -5.55 1.70
CA THR A 152 -4.71 -6.64 2.04
C THR A 152 -5.46 -7.96 1.98
N PRO A 153 -5.19 -8.82 0.98
CA PRO A 153 -5.71 -10.18 0.94
C PRO A 153 -5.23 -10.98 2.16
N LEU A 154 -6.11 -11.80 2.72
CA LEU A 154 -5.80 -12.66 3.86
C LEU A 154 -5.73 -14.13 3.45
N PRO A 155 -4.91 -14.98 4.12
CA PRO A 155 -4.79 -16.40 3.81
C PRO A 155 -6.11 -17.18 3.93
N ASN A 156 -7.07 -16.70 4.73
CA ASN A 156 -8.40 -17.31 4.85
C ASN A 156 -9.36 -16.94 3.70
N GLY A 157 -8.88 -16.18 2.70
CA GLY A 157 -9.65 -15.70 1.56
C GLY A 157 -10.45 -14.42 1.82
N ASN A 158 -10.47 -13.89 3.05
CA ASN A 158 -11.03 -12.59 3.37
C ASN A 158 -10.09 -11.46 2.93
N VAL A 159 -10.54 -10.22 3.05
CA VAL A 159 -9.78 -9.03 2.68
C VAL A 159 -9.83 -8.01 3.83
N LEU A 160 -8.69 -7.47 4.23
CA LEU A 160 -8.67 -6.25 5.02
C LEU A 160 -8.80 -5.06 4.07
N ILE A 161 -9.79 -4.23 4.32
CA ILE A 161 -10.03 -2.98 3.60
C ILE A 161 -9.81 -1.83 4.58
N THR A 162 -8.99 -0.88 4.17
CA THR A 162 -8.76 0.35 4.93
C THR A 162 -9.33 1.52 4.16
N ASP A 163 -10.25 2.24 4.78
CA ASP A 163 -10.95 3.37 4.19
C ASP A 163 -11.15 4.50 5.20
N ARG A 164 -11.93 5.51 4.84
CA ARG A 164 -12.19 6.66 5.71
C ARG A 164 -12.90 6.29 7.03
N GLU A 165 -13.68 5.21 7.04
CA GLU A 165 -14.39 4.77 8.24
C GLU A 165 -13.52 3.98 9.22
N GLY A 166 -12.47 3.32 8.71
CA GLY A 166 -11.60 2.47 9.51
C GLY A 166 -10.98 1.30 8.75
N VAL A 167 -10.80 0.19 9.46
CA VAL A 167 -10.35 -1.08 8.89
C VAL A 167 -11.44 -2.13 9.06
N ARG A 168 -11.75 -2.87 8.00
CA ARG A 168 -12.74 -3.94 8.01
C ARG A 168 -12.14 -5.22 7.43
N GLU A 169 -12.31 -6.33 8.12
CA GLU A 169 -12.14 -7.64 7.51
C GLU A 169 -13.45 -8.01 6.84
N VAL A 170 -13.41 -8.26 5.53
CA VAL A 170 -14.60 -8.54 4.70
C VAL A 170 -14.48 -9.92 4.10
N THR A 171 -15.54 -10.74 4.25
CA THR A 171 -15.64 -12.05 3.60
C THR A 171 -16.02 -11.89 2.13
N ARG A 172 -15.87 -12.95 1.35
CA ARG A 172 -16.31 -12.97 -0.07
C ARG A 172 -17.83 -12.83 -0.23
N ARG A 173 -18.61 -13.06 0.85
CA ARG A 173 -20.07 -12.87 0.87
C ARG A 173 -20.48 -11.45 1.29
N GLY A 174 -19.51 -10.62 1.71
CA GLY A 174 -19.75 -9.25 2.18
C GLY A 174 -19.98 -9.15 3.70
N ASP A 175 -19.87 -10.26 4.48
CA ASP A 175 -19.93 -10.18 5.93
C ASP A 175 -18.69 -9.48 6.48
N ILE A 176 -18.82 -8.82 7.64
CA ILE A 176 -17.73 -8.11 8.32
C ILE A 176 -17.47 -8.75 9.69
N PRO A 177 -16.68 -9.82 9.77
CA PRO A 177 -16.41 -10.52 11.04
C PRO A 177 -15.57 -9.69 12.03
N TRP A 178 -14.80 -8.73 11.55
CA TRP A 178 -14.01 -7.84 12.39
C TRP A 178 -13.91 -6.44 11.78
N SER A 179 -13.89 -5.43 12.63
CA SER A 179 -13.66 -4.04 12.23
C SER A 179 -12.91 -3.28 13.30
N PHE A 180 -12.21 -2.22 12.89
CA PHE A 180 -11.55 -1.25 13.75
C PHE A 180 -11.92 0.16 13.29
N ARG A 181 -12.21 1.04 14.22
CA ARG A 181 -12.43 2.47 13.97
C ARG A 181 -11.46 3.30 14.82
N PRO A 182 -11.06 4.51 14.40
CA PRO A 182 -10.24 5.40 15.21
C PRO A 182 -10.78 5.61 16.64
N SER A 183 -12.11 5.61 16.81
CA SER A 183 -12.77 5.71 18.12
C SER A 183 -12.53 4.52 19.06
N ASP A 184 -12.07 3.38 18.55
CA ASP A 184 -11.74 2.21 19.39
C ASP A 184 -10.48 2.45 20.23
N THR A 185 -9.62 3.41 19.82
CA THR A 185 -8.35 3.73 20.50
C THR A 185 -8.16 5.25 20.63
N PRO A 186 -9.00 5.95 21.41
CA PRO A 186 -9.03 7.42 21.45
C PRO A 186 -7.74 8.05 21.99
N ALA A 187 -6.91 7.30 22.71
CA ALA A 187 -5.59 7.75 23.15
C ALA A 187 -4.56 7.87 22.00
N TYR A 188 -4.85 7.30 20.85
CA TYR A 188 -3.98 7.28 19.68
C TYR A 188 -4.77 7.78 18.46
N PRO A 189 -4.86 9.10 18.25
CA PRO A 189 -5.64 9.65 17.15
C PRO A 189 -5.06 9.28 15.78
N PHE A 190 -5.95 8.94 14.86
CA PHE A 190 -5.67 8.69 13.46
C PHE A 190 -6.20 9.84 12.63
N THR A 191 -5.38 10.30 11.68
CA THR A 191 -5.79 11.31 10.69
C THR A 191 -6.29 10.65 9.43
N SER A 192 -5.54 9.65 8.92
CA SER A 192 -5.88 8.93 7.71
C SER A 192 -5.28 7.53 7.76
N LEU A 193 -6.14 6.53 7.86
CA LEU A 193 -5.70 5.13 7.83
C LEU A 193 -5.31 4.77 6.40
N GLN A 194 -4.09 4.25 6.20
CA GLN A 194 -3.59 3.94 4.86
C GLN A 194 -3.67 2.45 4.56
N GLN A 195 -3.14 1.61 5.43
CA GLN A 195 -3.07 0.17 5.22
C GLN A 195 -3.13 -0.58 6.55
N ALA A 196 -3.57 -1.83 6.49
CA ALA A 196 -3.59 -2.72 7.65
C ALA A 196 -3.08 -4.11 7.27
N TRP A 197 -2.43 -4.79 8.23
CA TRP A 197 -1.87 -6.13 8.06
C TRP A 197 -2.29 -7.03 9.21
N ARG A 198 -2.78 -8.22 8.91
CA ARG A 198 -3.04 -9.25 9.90
C ARG A 198 -1.76 -10.05 10.17
N LEU A 199 -1.31 -10.05 11.41
CA LEU A 199 -0.15 -10.83 11.83
C LEU A 199 -0.53 -12.30 12.10
N PRO A 200 0.45 -13.23 12.09
CA PRO A 200 0.21 -14.63 12.46
C PRO A 200 -0.34 -14.80 13.89
N SER A 201 -0.10 -13.85 14.78
CA SER A 201 -0.67 -13.81 16.14
C SER A 201 -2.19 -13.57 16.16
N GLY A 202 -2.78 -13.18 15.02
CA GLY A 202 -4.16 -12.68 14.93
C GLY A 202 -4.31 -11.19 15.19
N ASN A 203 -3.26 -10.51 15.65
CA ASN A 203 -3.26 -9.06 15.81
C ASN A 203 -3.27 -8.35 14.46
N THR A 204 -3.68 -7.09 14.45
CA THR A 204 -3.69 -6.25 13.25
C THR A 204 -2.78 -5.04 13.46
N VAL A 205 -1.84 -4.83 12.55
CA VAL A 205 -1.10 -3.56 12.48
C VAL A 205 -1.79 -2.63 11.53
N ILE A 206 -1.92 -1.37 11.94
CA ILE A 206 -2.62 -0.32 11.19
C ILE A 206 -1.71 0.89 11.15
N ASN A 207 -1.42 1.41 9.97
CA ASN A 207 -0.62 2.62 9.82
C ASN A 207 -1.49 3.86 9.59
N ASN A 208 -0.89 5.00 9.89
CA ASN A 208 -1.52 6.31 9.88
C ASN A 208 -0.70 7.28 9.02
N TRP A 209 -1.37 7.92 8.08
CA TRP A 209 -0.86 9.04 7.32
C TRP A 209 -1.42 10.34 7.91
N ILE A 210 -0.58 11.33 8.14
CA ILE A 210 -1.01 12.67 8.49
C ILE A 210 -1.19 13.44 7.17
N ASN A 211 -2.42 13.48 6.70
CA ASN A 211 -2.77 13.94 5.36
C ASN A 211 -2.63 15.47 5.17
N GLU A 212 -2.59 16.21 6.23
CA GLU A 212 -2.40 17.66 6.13
C GLU A 212 -1.05 17.99 6.76
N TRP A 213 -0.11 18.49 5.95
CA TRP A 213 1.20 18.93 6.43
C TRP A 213 1.14 19.99 7.55
N THR A 214 -0.04 20.57 7.78
CA THR A 214 -0.34 21.46 8.89
C THR A 214 -0.71 20.73 10.19
N LYS A 215 -1.05 19.44 10.13
CA LYS A 215 -1.31 18.60 11.30
C LYS A 215 -0.01 17.91 11.71
N THR A 216 0.80 18.63 12.46
CA THR A 216 2.04 18.09 13.04
C THR A 216 1.72 17.31 14.32
N PRO A 217 2.63 16.46 14.82
CA PRO A 217 2.49 15.80 16.12
C PRO A 217 2.27 16.77 17.29
N GLU A 218 2.73 18.01 17.14
CA GLU A 218 2.52 19.08 18.12
C GLU A 218 1.06 19.54 18.14
N ASN A 219 0.39 19.57 17.00
CA ASN A 219 -1.02 19.94 16.86
C ASN A 219 -1.97 18.78 17.17
N GLU A 220 -1.50 17.53 17.05
CA GLU A 220 -2.25 16.32 17.39
C GLU A 220 -1.45 15.44 18.36
N PRO A 221 -1.39 15.81 19.65
CA PRO A 221 -0.69 15.03 20.66
C PRO A 221 -1.25 13.60 20.73
N GLY A 222 -0.34 12.61 20.78
CA GLY A 222 -0.72 11.20 20.80
C GLY A 222 -0.85 10.57 19.41
N SER A 223 -0.75 11.35 18.31
CA SER A 223 -0.74 10.79 16.96
C SER A 223 0.41 9.79 16.77
N VAL A 224 0.16 8.76 15.98
CA VAL A 224 1.06 7.62 15.76
C VAL A 224 1.35 7.42 14.29
N GLN A 225 2.50 6.83 13.94
CA GLN A 225 2.74 6.30 12.60
C GLN A 225 2.03 4.95 12.40
N ALA A 226 1.98 4.12 13.44
CA ALA A 226 1.26 2.84 13.41
C ALA A 226 0.95 2.33 14.81
N ILE A 227 -0.07 1.45 14.89
CA ILE A 227 -0.35 0.67 16.09
C ILE A 227 -0.52 -0.80 15.74
N GLU A 228 -0.32 -1.67 16.73
CA GLU A 228 -0.75 -3.07 16.71
C GLU A 228 -1.88 -3.24 17.71
N VAL A 229 -2.99 -3.80 17.25
CA VAL A 229 -4.16 -4.11 18.10
C VAL A 229 -4.45 -5.61 18.09
N THR A 230 -4.91 -6.12 19.25
CA THR A 230 -5.44 -7.48 19.34
C THR A 230 -6.78 -7.61 18.61
N PRO A 231 -7.30 -8.86 18.39
CA PRO A 231 -8.67 -9.03 17.89
C PRO A 231 -9.73 -8.32 18.74
N ALA A 232 -9.49 -8.16 20.06
CA ALA A 232 -10.33 -7.41 20.99
C ALA A 232 -10.05 -5.89 20.96
N LYS A 233 -9.26 -5.40 20.01
CA LYS A 233 -8.89 -3.98 19.79
C LYS A 233 -8.08 -3.35 20.93
N GLN A 234 -7.40 -4.16 21.73
CA GLN A 234 -6.46 -3.66 22.73
C GLN A 234 -5.14 -3.32 22.05
N VAL A 235 -4.62 -2.13 22.27
CA VAL A 235 -3.32 -1.71 21.75
C VAL A 235 -2.21 -2.43 22.50
N VAL A 236 -1.33 -3.12 21.76
CA VAL A 236 -0.20 -3.89 22.31
C VAL A 236 1.15 -3.36 21.86
N TRP A 237 1.18 -2.57 20.79
CA TRP A 237 2.38 -1.90 20.30
C TRP A 237 2.03 -0.60 19.59
N VAL A 238 2.95 0.36 19.67
CA VAL A 238 2.80 1.70 19.07
C VAL A 238 4.12 2.10 18.41
N LEU A 239 4.05 2.60 17.18
CA LEU A 239 5.12 3.35 16.54
C LEU A 239 4.79 4.85 16.64
N GLN A 240 5.52 5.54 17.51
CA GLN A 240 5.43 6.98 17.70
C GLN A 240 6.85 7.55 17.79
N ALA A 241 7.43 7.83 16.65
CA ALA A 241 8.84 8.18 16.52
C ALA A 241 9.03 9.46 15.68
N TRP A 242 8.29 10.51 16.04
CA TRP A 242 8.31 11.81 15.36
C TRP A 242 9.58 12.62 15.60
N ASN A 243 10.26 12.37 16.72
CA ASN A 243 11.44 13.11 17.17
C ASN A 243 12.72 12.28 17.08
N PRO A 244 13.91 12.92 17.15
CA PRO A 244 15.19 12.21 17.25
C PRO A 244 15.17 11.15 18.38
N PRO A 245 15.88 10.02 18.20
CA PRO A 245 16.84 9.77 17.13
C PRO A 245 16.26 9.21 15.82
N ALA A 246 14.99 8.84 15.78
CA ALA A 246 14.41 8.24 14.59
C ALA A 246 13.83 9.28 13.60
N SER A 247 13.10 10.29 14.10
CA SER A 247 12.51 11.38 13.31
C SER A 247 11.78 10.89 12.06
N LEU A 248 10.88 9.90 12.24
CA LEU A 248 10.12 9.33 11.13
C LEU A 248 8.98 10.27 10.73
N GLY A 249 8.72 10.36 9.42
CA GLY A 249 7.53 10.99 8.89
C GLY A 249 6.27 10.13 9.04
N PRO A 250 5.13 10.57 8.46
CA PRO A 250 3.93 9.75 8.34
C PRO A 250 4.20 8.44 7.60
N ALA A 251 3.45 7.38 7.95
CA ALA A 251 3.64 6.06 7.34
C ALA A 251 2.57 5.77 6.29
N THR A 252 2.96 5.63 5.04
CA THR A 252 2.09 5.21 3.93
C THR A 252 1.98 3.69 3.82
N THR A 253 3.08 2.99 4.12
CA THR A 253 3.15 1.53 4.09
C THR A 253 4.10 1.01 5.16
N LEU A 254 3.98 -0.26 5.49
CA LEU A 254 4.89 -1.01 6.36
C LEU A 254 5.13 -2.40 5.77
N GLN A 255 6.30 -2.96 6.00
CA GLN A 255 6.62 -4.34 5.66
C GLN A 255 7.22 -5.07 6.87
N PHE A 256 6.74 -6.28 7.12
CA PHE A 256 7.27 -7.18 8.14
C PHE A 256 8.27 -8.13 7.49
N LEU A 257 9.57 -7.95 7.80
CA LEU A 257 10.65 -8.68 7.15
C LEU A 257 10.79 -10.16 7.60
N ALA A 258 9.96 -10.61 8.52
CA ALA A 258 9.93 -12.01 8.98
C ALA A 258 9.00 -12.90 8.13
N GLY A 259 8.32 -12.35 7.14
CA GLY A 259 7.42 -13.05 6.24
C GLY A 259 8.11 -13.65 5.00
N PRO A 260 7.33 -14.22 4.06
CA PRO A 260 7.80 -14.61 2.74
C PRO A 260 8.44 -13.42 2.00
N ALA A 261 9.29 -13.71 1.02
CA ALA A 261 9.83 -12.67 0.16
C ALA A 261 8.69 -11.98 -0.61
N ALA A 262 8.78 -10.67 -0.77
CA ALA A 262 7.71 -9.88 -1.38
C ALA A 262 7.52 -10.21 -2.88
N GLU A 263 8.57 -10.70 -3.51
CA GLU A 263 8.59 -11.14 -4.90
C GLU A 263 8.04 -12.56 -5.13
N ASP A 264 7.76 -13.35 -4.06
CA ASP A 264 7.21 -14.70 -4.16
C ASP A 264 5.70 -14.67 -4.45
N VAL A 265 5.32 -13.90 -5.43
CA VAL A 265 3.93 -13.72 -5.89
C VAL A 265 3.85 -13.86 -7.40
N HIS A 266 2.66 -14.15 -7.90
CA HIS A 266 2.42 -14.24 -9.34
C HIS A 266 1.14 -13.50 -9.73
N PHE A 267 1.05 -13.10 -10.98
CA PHE A 267 -0.16 -12.55 -11.57
C PHE A 267 -0.57 -13.42 -12.76
N GLY A 268 -1.82 -13.88 -12.75
CA GLY A 268 -2.35 -14.82 -13.73
C GLY A 268 -2.28 -16.29 -13.29
N PRO A 269 -2.71 -17.21 -14.16
CA PRO A 269 -2.73 -18.64 -13.87
C PRO A 269 -1.31 -19.20 -13.73
N VAL A 270 -1.12 -20.09 -12.77
CA VAL A 270 0.09 -20.93 -12.66
C VAL A 270 -0.12 -22.14 -13.56
N TYR A 271 0.74 -22.33 -14.55
CA TYR A 271 0.76 -23.48 -15.45
C TYR A 271 1.73 -24.54 -14.96
#